data_f273c6fec2d7a419323bab1be5a2f141
#
_entry.id   f273c6fec2d7a419323bab1be5a2f141
#
_cell.length_a   1.000
_cell.length_b   1.000
_cell.length_c   1.000
_cell.angle_alpha   90.00
_cell.angle_beta   90.00
_cell.angle_gamma   90.00
#
_symmetry.space_group_name_H-M   'P 1'
#
loop_
_entity.id
_entity.type
_entity.pdbx_description
1 polymer ?
#
loop_
_entity_poly.entity_id
_entity_poly.type
_entity_poly.pdbx_seq_one_letter_code
_entity_poly.pdbx_strand_id
1 'polypeptide(L)'
;MDLIHPTSKADVVDAIRQANATKHRMLVVGGRRHLDKGNPAAVDAELWTTQLDRRVAYEPAEMIAVVEAGMRVGELERILAEGGQEWPSDAPADATVGGVIASGASSPRRLRFGVLRDTVLEAEIVTGAGRLVRSGARTVKNVTGYDLHKLVAGSLGTLGVIVQVALKVRPLPHARRTLRFEGDLALARELVDAVHGSTSVLTTPGAVELRLEGWPEEVEEQMSIARRVAAATVTEDAAFPLERPWETMPIVAEAAVPPSRLDAAVVGEAWGALAGIGLAWVGLGSSNELGGLRDRVRAAGGIAPVVRGPGGLGDAPVAAPQVQRRLKEAFDPNGVLAPGRGWVSAGP
;
A
#
# COMPACT_ATOMS: atom_id res chain seq x y z
N MET A 1 -13.81 -15.42 20.13
CA MET A 1 -12.57 -14.88 19.55
C MET A 1 -12.09 -13.79 20.51
N ASP A 2 -10.90 -13.95 21.05
CA ASP A 2 -10.35 -13.03 22.04
C ASP A 2 -9.87 -11.74 21.37
N LEU A 3 -10.04 -10.60 22.05
CA LEU A 3 -9.55 -9.30 21.59
C LEU A 3 -8.42 -8.84 22.52
N ILE A 4 -7.23 -8.64 21.94
CA ILE A 4 -6.01 -8.25 22.68
C ILE A 4 -5.63 -6.84 22.23
N HIS A 5 -5.52 -5.91 23.19
CA HIS A 5 -5.22 -4.50 22.97
C HIS A 5 -3.92 -4.12 23.69
N PRO A 6 -2.74 -4.43 23.10
CA PRO A 6 -1.46 -4.06 23.70
C PRO A 6 -1.28 -2.54 23.74
N THR A 7 -0.75 -2.04 24.85
CA THR A 7 -0.44 -0.63 25.08
C THR A 7 1.06 -0.34 24.96
N SER A 8 1.86 -1.40 24.90
CA SER A 8 3.32 -1.33 24.78
C SER A 8 3.88 -2.42 23.87
N LYS A 9 5.12 -2.23 23.41
CA LYS A 9 5.83 -3.28 22.64
C LYS A 9 6.05 -4.55 23.45
N ALA A 10 6.22 -4.43 24.77
CA ALA A 10 6.34 -5.56 25.69
C ALA A 10 5.05 -6.40 25.72
N ASP A 11 3.89 -5.74 25.77
CA ASP A 11 2.60 -6.45 25.74
C ASP A 11 2.42 -7.24 24.44
N VAL A 12 2.90 -6.71 23.28
CA VAL A 12 2.87 -7.45 22.02
C VAL A 12 3.76 -8.69 22.08
N VAL A 13 4.97 -8.55 22.64
CA VAL A 13 5.91 -9.68 22.82
C VAL A 13 5.25 -10.77 23.69
N ASP A 14 4.65 -10.38 24.79
CA ASP A 14 4.01 -11.31 25.75
C ASP A 14 2.77 -11.97 25.13
N ALA A 15 1.94 -11.22 24.40
CA ALA A 15 0.79 -11.77 23.68
C ALA A 15 1.23 -12.84 22.64
N ILE A 16 2.27 -12.59 21.87
CA ILE A 16 2.79 -13.56 20.89
C ILE A 16 3.41 -14.78 21.60
N ARG A 17 4.11 -14.59 22.72
CA ARG A 17 4.65 -15.72 23.51
C ARG A 17 3.54 -16.58 24.11
N GLN A 18 2.48 -15.94 24.62
CA GLN A 18 1.29 -16.65 25.09
C GLN A 18 0.61 -17.43 23.96
N ALA A 19 0.45 -16.81 22.77
CA ALA A 19 -0.11 -17.50 21.61
C ALA A 19 0.70 -18.73 21.21
N ASN A 20 2.05 -18.66 21.29
CA ASN A 20 2.92 -19.82 21.07
C ASN A 20 2.68 -20.92 22.11
N ALA A 21 2.55 -20.57 23.39
CA ALA A 21 2.32 -21.53 24.48
C ALA A 21 0.96 -22.22 24.37
N THR A 22 -0.07 -21.49 23.98
CA THR A 22 -1.46 -21.98 23.85
C THR A 22 -1.80 -22.50 22.45
N LYS A 23 -0.89 -22.32 21.47
CA LYS A 23 -1.10 -22.61 20.04
C LYS A 23 -2.26 -21.83 19.42
N HIS A 24 -2.56 -20.65 19.94
CA HIS A 24 -3.58 -19.77 19.39
C HIS A 24 -3.06 -19.04 18.16
N ARG A 25 -3.90 -19.00 17.13
CA ARG A 25 -3.63 -18.27 15.87
C ARG A 25 -4.19 -16.86 16.01
N MET A 26 -3.39 -15.87 15.67
CA MET A 26 -3.69 -14.47 15.88
C MET A 26 -3.76 -13.70 14.56
N LEU A 27 -4.79 -12.87 14.40
CA LEU A 27 -4.87 -11.88 13.36
C LEU A 27 -4.38 -10.52 13.89
N VAL A 28 -3.38 -9.95 13.25
CA VAL A 28 -2.92 -8.59 13.57
C VAL A 28 -3.85 -7.57 12.91
N VAL A 29 -4.42 -6.67 13.70
CA VAL A 29 -5.42 -5.70 13.27
C VAL A 29 -4.95 -4.28 13.61
N GLY A 30 -4.98 -3.39 12.60
CA GLY A 30 -4.85 -1.95 12.77
C GLY A 30 -6.21 -1.25 12.61
N GLY A 31 -6.33 -0.36 11.62
CA GLY A 31 -7.58 0.36 11.32
C GLY A 31 -8.66 -0.44 10.58
N ARG A 32 -8.50 -1.73 10.35
CA ARG A 32 -9.40 -2.64 9.59
C ARG A 32 -9.67 -2.26 8.13
N ARG A 33 -8.91 -1.32 7.55
CA ARG A 33 -9.16 -0.81 6.19
C ARG A 33 -8.71 -1.74 5.05
N HIS A 34 -7.92 -2.76 5.37
CA HIS A 34 -7.32 -3.67 4.37
C HIS A 34 -7.50 -5.15 4.76
N LEU A 35 -8.49 -5.49 5.58
CA LEU A 35 -8.70 -6.87 6.02
C LEU A 35 -9.23 -7.78 4.91
N ASP A 36 -9.86 -7.22 3.89
CA ASP A 36 -10.32 -7.96 2.71
C ASP A 36 -9.16 -8.41 1.81
N LYS A 37 -7.98 -7.78 1.96
CA LYS A 37 -6.79 -8.15 1.20
C LYS A 37 -6.19 -9.43 1.77
N GLY A 38 -5.85 -10.38 0.90
CA GLY A 38 -5.35 -11.70 1.28
C GLY A 38 -6.46 -12.73 1.51
N ASN A 39 -6.07 -13.94 1.92
CA ASN A 39 -7.00 -15.00 2.18
C ASN A 39 -7.67 -14.89 3.55
N PRO A 40 -8.88 -15.42 3.72
CA PRO A 40 -9.45 -15.66 5.03
C PRO A 40 -8.52 -16.55 5.85
N ALA A 41 -8.30 -16.20 7.10
CA ALA A 41 -7.56 -17.03 8.04
C ALA A 41 -8.45 -17.44 9.21
N ALA A 42 -8.45 -18.71 9.54
CA ALA A 42 -9.07 -19.19 10.76
C ALA A 42 -8.17 -18.77 11.93
N VAL A 43 -8.66 -17.89 12.80
CA VAL A 43 -7.91 -17.35 13.94
C VAL A 43 -8.70 -17.48 15.24
N ASP A 44 -7.97 -17.55 16.34
CA ASP A 44 -8.55 -17.72 17.69
C ASP A 44 -8.63 -16.37 18.40
N ALA A 45 -7.74 -15.41 18.04
CA ALA A 45 -7.70 -14.07 18.62
C ALA A 45 -7.36 -12.99 17.60
N GLU A 46 -7.75 -11.74 17.88
CA GLU A 46 -7.30 -10.52 17.20
C GLU A 46 -6.37 -9.71 18.11
N LEU A 47 -5.20 -9.32 17.58
CA LEU A 47 -4.27 -8.42 18.25
C LEU A 47 -4.37 -7.04 17.61
N TRP A 48 -4.92 -6.08 18.35
CA TRP A 48 -5.20 -4.74 17.89
C TRP A 48 -4.08 -3.77 18.24
N THR A 49 -3.37 -3.26 17.23
CA THR A 49 -2.22 -2.36 17.44
C THR A 49 -2.62 -0.89 17.66
N THR A 50 -3.91 -0.56 17.68
CA THR A 50 -4.42 0.82 17.68
C THR A 50 -4.05 1.63 18.92
N GLN A 51 -3.62 1.01 20.04
CA GLN A 51 -3.13 1.69 21.23
C GLN A 51 -1.61 1.94 21.22
N LEU A 52 -0.92 1.47 20.19
CA LEU A 52 0.48 1.80 19.92
C LEU A 52 0.50 3.01 18.95
N ASP A 53 0.14 4.19 19.42
CA ASP A 53 -0.17 5.35 18.57
C ASP A 53 0.71 6.58 18.83
N ARG A 54 1.80 6.43 19.62
CA ARG A 54 2.64 7.54 20.00
C ARG A 54 3.54 8.04 18.87
N ARG A 55 3.72 9.35 18.80
CA ARG A 55 4.85 9.97 18.11
C ARG A 55 6.11 9.77 18.96
N VAL A 56 7.06 8.98 18.45
CA VAL A 56 8.32 8.67 19.14
C VAL A 56 9.35 9.77 18.92
N ALA A 57 9.50 10.23 17.67
CA ALA A 57 10.35 11.35 17.28
C ALA A 57 9.85 11.96 15.96
N TYR A 58 10.15 13.25 15.78
CA TYR A 58 9.95 13.90 14.48
C TYR A 58 11.05 14.95 14.32
N GLU A 59 11.87 14.76 13.30
CA GLU A 59 13.03 15.60 12.96
C GLU A 59 12.78 16.22 11.58
N PRO A 60 12.09 17.37 11.49
CA PRO A 60 11.73 17.96 10.20
C PRO A 60 12.94 18.27 9.31
N ALA A 61 14.06 18.71 9.91
CA ALA A 61 15.29 19.02 9.17
C ALA A 61 15.88 17.78 8.47
N GLU A 62 15.69 16.58 9.05
CA GLU A 62 16.15 15.32 8.51
C GLU A 62 15.10 14.63 7.64
N MET A 63 13.88 15.19 7.58
CA MET A 63 12.72 14.60 6.91
C MET A 63 12.41 13.16 7.39
N ILE A 64 12.49 12.96 8.71
CA ILE A 64 12.26 11.66 9.36
C ILE A 64 11.20 11.79 10.45
N ALA A 65 10.17 10.94 10.38
CA ALA A 65 9.19 10.77 11.44
C ALA A 65 9.24 9.34 11.98
N VAL A 66 9.31 9.20 13.31
CA VAL A 66 9.29 7.91 14.01
C VAL A 66 8.01 7.82 14.80
N VAL A 67 7.18 6.83 14.45
CA VAL A 67 5.86 6.65 15.04
C VAL A 67 5.60 5.19 15.38
N GLU A 68 4.75 4.95 16.37
CA GLU A 68 4.22 3.63 16.63
C GLU A 68 3.22 3.23 15.55
N ALA A 69 3.13 1.94 15.26
CA ALA A 69 2.45 1.41 14.07
C ALA A 69 0.91 1.57 14.11
N GLY A 70 0.33 1.74 15.28
CA GLY A 70 -1.10 1.98 15.48
C GLY A 70 -1.53 3.43 15.27
N MET A 71 -0.59 4.38 15.09
CA MET A 71 -0.91 5.77 14.81
C MET A 71 -1.80 5.86 13.56
N ARG A 72 -2.86 6.67 13.63
CA ARG A 72 -3.74 6.95 12.49
C ARG A 72 -3.01 7.80 11.44
N VAL A 73 -3.26 7.51 10.17
CA VAL A 73 -2.68 8.26 9.04
C VAL A 73 -3.04 9.75 9.15
N GLY A 74 -4.30 10.08 9.43
CA GLY A 74 -4.72 11.48 9.57
C GLY A 74 -4.04 12.22 10.74
N GLU A 75 -3.71 11.53 11.83
CA GLU A 75 -2.93 12.14 12.93
C GLU A 75 -1.46 12.34 12.52
N LEU A 76 -0.87 11.37 11.81
CA LEU A 76 0.46 11.55 11.24
C LEU A 76 0.50 12.73 10.26
N GLU A 77 -0.47 12.84 9.36
CA GLU A 77 -0.58 13.95 8.40
C GLU A 77 -0.68 15.31 9.12
N ARG A 78 -1.47 15.40 10.18
CA ARG A 78 -1.59 16.61 11.01
C ARG A 78 -0.24 17.00 11.63
N ILE A 79 0.47 16.02 12.22
CA ILE A 79 1.79 16.25 12.82
C ILE A 79 2.81 16.71 11.77
N LEU A 80 2.82 16.08 10.61
CA LEU A 80 3.77 16.40 9.54
C LEU A 80 3.48 17.77 8.92
N ALA A 81 2.20 18.14 8.79
CA ALA A 81 1.79 19.45 8.27
C ALA A 81 2.30 20.62 9.11
N GLU A 82 2.44 20.46 10.45
CA GLU A 82 3.06 21.46 11.33
C GLU A 82 4.51 21.76 10.93
N GLY A 83 5.21 20.77 10.38
CA GLY A 83 6.58 20.91 9.84
C GLY A 83 6.62 21.18 8.33
N GLY A 84 5.47 21.46 7.69
CA GLY A 84 5.40 21.66 6.24
C GLY A 84 5.73 20.40 5.43
N GLN A 85 5.42 19.21 5.97
CA GLN A 85 5.78 17.93 5.37
C GLN A 85 4.57 16.99 5.22
N GLU A 86 4.74 15.93 4.42
CA GLU A 86 3.76 14.87 4.21
C GLU A 86 4.43 13.49 4.10
N TRP A 87 3.65 12.44 4.36
CA TRP A 87 3.95 11.06 3.97
C TRP A 87 3.03 10.68 2.80
N PRO A 88 3.55 10.38 1.58
CA PRO A 88 2.74 10.25 0.37
C PRO A 88 2.01 8.90 0.28
N SER A 89 1.23 8.55 1.32
CA SER A 89 0.55 7.25 1.42
C SER A 89 -0.78 7.19 0.66
N ASP A 90 -1.50 8.32 0.54
CA ASP A 90 -2.87 8.42 0.01
C ASP A 90 -3.86 7.43 0.68
N ALA A 91 -3.52 6.95 1.86
CA ALA A 91 -4.36 6.04 2.62
C ALA A 91 -5.48 6.81 3.36
N PRO A 92 -6.61 6.16 3.67
CA PRO A 92 -7.66 6.78 4.48
C PRO A 92 -7.14 7.27 5.83
N ALA A 93 -7.62 8.43 6.29
CA ALA A 93 -7.16 9.07 7.53
C ALA A 93 -7.31 8.17 8.78
N ASP A 94 -8.29 7.28 8.78
CA ASP A 94 -8.56 6.32 9.86
C ASP A 94 -7.83 4.98 9.70
N ALA A 95 -7.05 4.78 8.63
CA ALA A 95 -6.09 3.69 8.53
C ALA A 95 -4.97 3.87 9.56
N THR A 96 -4.30 2.79 9.96
CA THR A 96 -3.09 2.89 10.78
C THR A 96 -1.84 2.79 9.91
N VAL A 97 -0.78 3.48 10.31
CA VAL A 97 0.52 3.48 9.61
C VAL A 97 1.02 2.05 9.40
N GLY A 98 1.02 1.23 10.45
CA GLY A 98 1.42 -0.18 10.35
C GLY A 98 0.52 -1.01 9.44
N GLY A 99 -0.79 -0.74 9.45
CA GLY A 99 -1.76 -1.41 8.57
C GLY A 99 -1.55 -1.08 7.10
N VAL A 100 -1.27 0.17 6.77
CA VAL A 100 -0.93 0.63 5.40
C VAL A 100 0.34 -0.06 4.90
N ILE A 101 1.39 -0.09 5.73
CA ILE A 101 2.66 -0.76 5.38
C ILE A 101 2.44 -2.27 5.24
N ALA A 102 1.82 -2.92 6.23
CA ALA A 102 1.60 -4.36 6.23
C ALA A 102 0.72 -4.83 5.05
N SER A 103 -0.24 -4.00 4.61
CA SER A 103 -1.08 -4.31 3.43
C SER A 103 -0.36 -4.09 2.10
N GLY A 104 0.75 -3.33 2.09
CA GLY A 104 1.43 -2.92 0.87
C GLY A 104 0.50 -2.12 -0.05
N ALA A 105 -0.31 -1.23 0.53
CA ALA A 105 -1.24 -0.42 -0.24
C ALA A 105 -0.52 0.42 -1.29
N SER A 106 -1.08 0.50 -2.49
CA SER A 106 -0.54 1.31 -3.57
C SER A 106 -1.14 2.72 -3.53
N SER A 107 -0.29 3.73 -3.71
CA SER A 107 -0.69 5.12 -3.83
C SER A 107 -0.93 5.47 -5.31
N PRO A 108 -1.95 6.24 -5.66
CA PRO A 108 -2.10 6.83 -6.99
C PRO A 108 -0.90 7.68 -7.41
N ARG A 109 -0.18 8.29 -6.47
CA ARG A 109 1.02 9.11 -6.71
C ARG A 109 2.32 8.29 -6.86
N ARG A 110 2.18 6.97 -7.00
CA ARG A 110 3.31 6.03 -7.09
C ARG A 110 4.27 6.31 -8.26
N LEU A 111 3.81 6.97 -9.32
CA LEU A 111 4.66 7.31 -10.47
C LEU A 111 5.87 8.16 -10.04
N ARG A 112 5.66 9.16 -9.19
CA ARG A 112 6.73 10.03 -8.70
C ARG A 112 7.38 9.53 -7.42
N PHE A 113 6.61 8.92 -6.52
CA PHE A 113 7.09 8.63 -5.15
C PHE A 113 7.46 7.18 -4.92
N GLY A 114 7.23 6.31 -5.91
CA GLY A 114 7.53 4.90 -5.79
C GLY A 114 6.58 4.16 -4.86
N VAL A 115 7.02 3.01 -4.36
CA VAL A 115 6.24 2.17 -3.44
C VAL A 115 6.45 2.62 -2.00
N LEU A 116 5.39 2.55 -1.18
CA LEU A 116 5.45 3.01 0.22
C LEU A 116 6.51 2.30 1.06
N ARG A 117 6.82 1.03 0.79
CA ARG A 117 7.89 0.30 1.49
C ARG A 117 9.25 1.01 1.40
N ASP A 118 9.51 1.79 0.34
CA ASP A 118 10.77 2.50 0.15
C ASP A 118 10.83 3.80 0.97
N THR A 119 9.70 4.21 1.57
CA THR A 119 9.65 5.29 2.56
C THR A 119 9.93 4.79 3.98
N VAL A 120 9.92 3.47 4.22
CA VAL A 120 10.23 2.88 5.53
C VAL A 120 11.74 2.75 5.66
N LEU A 121 12.33 3.56 6.53
CA LEU A 121 13.79 3.57 6.80
C LEU A 121 14.17 2.53 7.86
N GLU A 122 13.34 2.36 8.87
CA GLU A 122 13.54 1.45 10.00
C GLU A 122 12.20 0.88 10.44
N ALA A 123 12.16 -0.36 10.87
CA ALA A 123 11.02 -0.91 11.59
C ALA A 123 11.45 -1.74 12.79
N GLU A 124 10.68 -1.63 13.87
CA GLU A 124 10.69 -2.58 14.98
C GLU A 124 9.50 -3.53 14.81
N ILE A 125 9.79 -4.82 14.87
CA ILE A 125 8.86 -5.90 14.52
C ILE A 125 8.92 -6.96 15.60
N VAL A 126 7.77 -7.41 16.11
CA VAL A 126 7.68 -8.62 16.93
C VAL A 126 7.42 -9.81 16.02
N THR A 127 8.38 -10.72 15.92
CA THR A 127 8.27 -11.94 15.10
C THR A 127 7.24 -12.93 15.70
N GLY A 128 6.78 -13.90 14.91
CA GLY A 128 5.91 -14.98 15.41
C GLY A 128 6.54 -15.83 16.53
N ALA A 129 7.85 -15.77 16.72
CA ALA A 129 8.55 -16.38 17.87
C ALA A 129 8.53 -15.50 19.14
N GLY A 130 7.85 -14.33 19.14
CA GLY A 130 7.80 -13.42 20.27
C GLY A 130 9.14 -12.72 20.56
N ARG A 131 9.93 -12.45 19.53
CA ARG A 131 11.17 -11.67 19.61
C ARG A 131 10.99 -10.31 18.99
N LEU A 132 11.33 -9.25 19.73
CA LEU A 132 11.43 -7.89 19.19
C LEU A 132 12.72 -7.77 18.39
N VAL A 133 12.61 -7.45 17.12
CA VAL A 133 13.75 -7.23 16.20
C VAL A 133 13.65 -5.86 15.58
N ARG A 134 14.81 -5.26 15.31
CA ARG A 134 14.93 -3.96 14.65
C ARG A 134 15.70 -4.15 13.34
N SER A 135 15.20 -3.56 12.27
CA SER A 135 15.82 -3.59 10.94
C SER A 135 15.80 -2.21 10.31
N GLY A 136 16.83 -1.88 9.57
CA GLY A 136 17.02 -0.56 8.99
C GLY A 136 17.73 0.40 9.96
N ALA A 137 17.77 1.67 9.60
CA ALA A 137 18.32 2.76 10.40
C ALA A 137 17.63 4.08 10.06
N ARG A 138 17.59 5.01 11.01
CA ARG A 138 17.03 6.37 10.85
C ARG A 138 17.93 7.26 9.99
N THR A 139 18.40 6.74 8.86
CA THR A 139 19.26 7.43 7.91
C THR A 139 18.85 7.08 6.49
N VAL A 140 19.00 8.02 5.57
CA VAL A 140 18.63 7.83 4.16
C VAL A 140 19.49 6.74 3.50
N LYS A 141 20.70 6.50 4.00
CA LYS A 141 21.61 5.46 3.48
C LYS A 141 22.02 4.53 4.62
N ASN A 142 21.51 3.30 4.59
CA ASN A 142 21.95 2.22 5.46
C ASN A 142 22.67 1.16 4.62
N VAL A 143 23.89 0.81 4.98
CA VAL A 143 24.71 -0.20 4.31
C VAL A 143 24.96 -1.42 5.20
N THR A 144 24.32 -1.48 6.38
CA THR A 144 24.55 -2.52 7.38
C THR A 144 23.35 -3.44 7.51
N GLY A 145 23.50 -4.70 7.23
CA GLY A 145 22.48 -5.74 7.41
C GLY A 145 21.48 -5.84 6.24
N TYR A 146 20.49 -6.71 6.43
CA TYR A 146 19.43 -6.95 5.45
C TYR A 146 18.24 -6.02 5.71
N ASP A 147 17.58 -5.58 4.64
CA ASP A 147 16.38 -4.73 4.68
C ASP A 147 15.12 -5.52 5.10
N LEU A 148 15.16 -6.19 6.27
CA LEU A 148 14.04 -7.00 6.76
C LEU A 148 12.77 -6.16 6.94
N HIS A 149 12.90 -4.86 7.24
CA HIS A 149 11.78 -3.91 7.32
C HIS A 149 10.99 -3.82 6.00
N LYS A 150 11.65 -4.05 4.85
CA LYS A 150 10.99 -4.09 3.54
C LYS A 150 10.23 -5.39 3.29
N LEU A 151 10.59 -6.49 3.97
CA LEU A 151 9.89 -7.77 3.83
C LEU A 151 8.51 -7.77 4.51
N VAL A 152 8.34 -7.00 5.59
CA VAL A 152 7.04 -6.91 6.28
C VAL A 152 6.04 -6.00 5.56
N ALA A 153 6.50 -5.16 4.63
CA ALA A 153 5.61 -4.40 3.75
C ALA A 153 4.91 -5.36 2.77
N GLY A 154 3.58 -5.37 2.79
CA GLY A 154 2.77 -6.30 2.00
C GLY A 154 2.66 -7.72 2.58
N SER A 155 3.19 -7.97 3.79
CA SER A 155 3.13 -9.27 4.45
C SER A 155 1.76 -9.59 5.06
N LEU A 156 0.82 -8.66 5.10
CA LEU A 156 -0.51 -8.78 5.72
C LEU A 156 -0.45 -9.18 7.22
N GLY A 157 0.67 -8.85 7.90
CA GLY A 157 0.90 -9.21 9.29
C GLY A 157 1.30 -10.69 9.51
N THR A 158 1.56 -11.46 8.46
CA THR A 158 1.88 -12.89 8.57
C THR A 158 3.34 -13.18 8.91
N LEU A 159 4.23 -12.21 8.75
CA LEU A 159 5.66 -12.33 9.06
C LEU A 159 6.06 -11.70 10.40
N GLY A 160 5.21 -10.86 10.97
CA GLY A 160 5.47 -10.17 12.23
C GLY A 160 4.48 -9.05 12.48
N VAL A 161 4.45 -8.60 13.73
CA VAL A 161 3.68 -7.43 14.16
C VAL A 161 4.59 -6.20 14.07
N ILE A 162 4.29 -5.29 13.18
CA ILE A 162 4.97 -3.99 13.12
C ILE A 162 4.52 -3.19 14.34
N VAL A 163 5.47 -2.75 15.19
CA VAL A 163 5.16 -1.99 16.40
C VAL A 163 5.64 -0.55 16.35
N GLN A 164 6.68 -0.26 15.57
CA GLN A 164 7.20 1.09 15.34
C GLN A 164 7.85 1.17 13.97
N VAL A 165 7.80 2.35 13.35
CA VAL A 165 8.50 2.62 12.08
C VAL A 165 9.13 4.00 12.09
N ALA A 166 10.28 4.12 11.40
CA ALA A 166 10.83 5.39 10.97
C ALA A 166 10.49 5.59 9.49
N LEU A 167 9.84 6.69 9.18
CA LEU A 167 9.35 7.03 7.86
C LEU A 167 10.18 8.17 7.26
N LYS A 168 10.58 8.02 6.01
CA LYS A 168 11.03 9.13 5.19
C LYS A 168 9.81 9.94 4.77
N VAL A 169 9.79 11.20 5.16
CA VAL A 169 8.77 12.17 4.78
C VAL A 169 9.34 13.15 3.75
N ARG A 170 8.53 14.04 3.24
CA ARG A 170 8.89 14.99 2.18
C ARG A 170 8.21 16.33 2.41
N PRO A 171 8.76 17.43 1.87
CA PRO A 171 8.07 18.71 1.93
C PRO A 171 6.69 18.66 1.26
N LEU A 172 5.72 19.37 1.82
CA LEU A 172 4.46 19.65 1.13
C LEU A 172 4.74 20.43 -0.16
N PRO A 173 4.10 20.10 -1.26
CA PRO A 173 4.24 20.89 -2.49
C PRO A 173 3.58 22.26 -2.33
N HIS A 174 4.20 23.30 -2.92
CA HIS A 174 3.68 24.67 -2.88
C HIS A 174 2.49 24.87 -3.81
N ALA A 175 2.36 24.04 -4.85
CA ALA A 175 1.21 24.03 -5.76
C ALA A 175 0.80 22.61 -6.10
N ARG A 176 -0.50 22.40 -6.22
CA ARG A 176 -1.12 21.15 -6.67
C ARG A 176 -2.14 21.47 -7.75
N ARG A 177 -2.07 20.75 -8.89
CA ARG A 177 -3.04 20.88 -9.98
C ARG A 177 -3.40 19.50 -10.49
N THR A 178 -4.68 19.31 -10.78
CA THR A 178 -5.18 18.15 -11.49
C THR A 178 -5.77 18.61 -12.82
N LEU A 179 -5.22 18.10 -13.91
CA LEU A 179 -5.75 18.30 -15.25
C LEU A 179 -6.57 17.09 -15.63
N ARG A 180 -7.79 17.30 -16.11
CA ARG A 180 -8.67 16.26 -16.63
C ARG A 180 -8.83 16.43 -18.12
N PHE A 181 -8.61 15.36 -18.86
CA PHE A 181 -8.72 15.25 -20.29
C PHE A 181 -9.82 14.23 -20.62
N GLU A 182 -10.54 14.44 -21.70
CA GLU A 182 -11.30 13.38 -22.35
C GLU A 182 -10.30 12.51 -23.13
N GLY A 183 -10.30 11.19 -22.90
CA GLY A 183 -9.33 10.30 -23.53
C GLY A 183 -9.24 8.92 -22.90
N ASP A 184 -8.24 8.20 -23.33
CA ASP A 184 -8.02 6.79 -23.01
C ASP A 184 -6.55 6.51 -22.61
N LEU A 185 -6.16 5.23 -22.60
CA LEU A 185 -4.79 4.80 -22.31
C LEU A 185 -3.76 5.31 -23.32
N ALA A 186 -4.14 5.58 -24.57
CA ALA A 186 -3.20 6.11 -25.56
C ALA A 186 -2.81 7.53 -25.18
N LEU A 187 -3.79 8.39 -24.88
CA LEU A 187 -3.54 9.74 -24.38
C LEU A 187 -2.76 9.73 -23.07
N ALA A 188 -3.10 8.81 -22.14
CA ALA A 188 -2.37 8.69 -20.89
C ALA A 188 -0.87 8.38 -21.10
N ARG A 189 -0.52 7.53 -22.05
CA ARG A 189 0.88 7.24 -22.43
C ARG A 189 1.57 8.45 -23.03
N GLU A 190 0.90 9.17 -23.92
CA GLU A 190 1.45 10.43 -24.50
C GLU A 190 1.73 11.46 -23.40
N LEU A 191 0.85 11.60 -22.42
CA LEU A 191 1.06 12.49 -21.27
C LEU A 191 2.22 12.04 -20.38
N VAL A 192 2.39 10.73 -20.13
CA VAL A 192 3.53 10.19 -19.38
C VAL A 192 4.84 10.52 -20.09
N ASP A 193 4.88 10.39 -21.42
CA ASP A 193 6.08 10.64 -22.22
C ASP A 193 6.37 12.14 -22.35
N ALA A 194 5.35 12.98 -22.41
CA ALA A 194 5.52 14.41 -22.59
C ALA A 194 5.78 15.17 -21.28
N VAL A 195 5.14 14.77 -20.18
CA VAL A 195 5.09 15.51 -18.91
C VAL A 195 5.97 14.83 -17.85
N HIS A 196 7.27 15.10 -17.88
CA HIS A 196 8.25 14.45 -17.00
C HIS A 196 8.13 14.81 -15.52
N GLY A 197 7.44 15.91 -15.18
CA GLY A 197 7.15 16.33 -13.81
C GLY A 197 5.87 15.75 -13.21
N SER A 198 5.19 14.83 -13.92
CA SER A 198 3.93 14.26 -13.46
C SER A 198 4.08 13.49 -12.14
N THR A 199 3.20 13.77 -11.20
CA THR A 199 3.10 13.01 -9.94
C THR A 199 2.31 11.73 -10.15
N SER A 200 1.30 11.78 -11.01
CA SER A 200 0.48 10.65 -11.42
C SER A 200 -0.18 10.92 -12.78
N VAL A 201 -0.34 9.89 -13.57
CA VAL A 201 -1.22 9.86 -14.75
C VAL A 201 -2.16 8.68 -14.58
N LEU A 202 -3.39 8.96 -14.20
CA LEU A 202 -4.42 7.96 -13.98
C LEU A 202 -5.48 8.08 -15.07
N THR A 203 -5.86 6.96 -15.65
CA THR A 203 -6.95 6.90 -16.62
C THR A 203 -8.09 6.06 -16.10
N THR A 204 -9.30 6.49 -16.39
CA THR A 204 -10.58 5.81 -16.15
C THR A 204 -11.33 5.70 -17.47
N PRO A 205 -12.45 4.99 -17.57
CA PRO A 205 -13.25 4.98 -18.79
C PRO A 205 -13.62 6.39 -19.27
N GLY A 206 -13.07 6.79 -20.43
CA GLY A 206 -13.32 8.08 -21.07
C GLY A 206 -12.55 9.29 -20.52
N ALA A 207 -11.72 9.16 -19.49
CA ALA A 207 -11.00 10.27 -18.92
C ALA A 207 -9.56 9.93 -18.52
N VAL A 208 -8.70 10.94 -18.61
CA VAL A 208 -7.32 10.89 -18.09
C VAL A 208 -7.12 12.03 -17.11
N GLU A 209 -6.60 11.72 -15.93
CA GLU A 209 -6.26 12.67 -14.89
C GLU A 209 -4.74 12.74 -14.72
N LEU A 210 -4.19 13.93 -14.92
CA LEU A 210 -2.78 14.24 -14.69
C LEU A 210 -2.65 15.05 -13.40
N ARG A 211 -1.92 14.53 -12.42
CA ARG A 211 -1.59 15.22 -11.18
C ARG A 211 -0.20 15.83 -11.27
N LEU A 212 -0.11 17.12 -10.98
CA LEU A 212 1.13 17.88 -10.88
C LEU A 212 1.27 18.45 -9.47
N GLU A 213 2.46 18.30 -8.89
CA GLU A 213 2.79 18.79 -7.55
C GLU A 213 4.23 19.28 -7.52
N GLY A 214 4.48 20.48 -7.02
CA GLY A 214 5.82 21.08 -6.95
C GLY A 214 5.81 22.56 -6.67
N TRP A 215 6.80 23.27 -7.19
CA TRP A 215 6.84 24.73 -7.18
C TRP A 215 5.85 25.29 -8.21
N PRO A 216 5.23 26.46 -7.95
CA PRO A 216 4.22 27.02 -8.85
C PRO A 216 4.71 27.16 -10.30
N GLU A 217 5.93 27.64 -10.50
CA GLU A 217 6.52 27.84 -11.82
C GLU A 217 6.71 26.53 -12.57
N GLU A 218 7.18 25.48 -11.88
CA GLU A 218 7.34 24.15 -12.45
C GLU A 218 5.98 23.54 -12.85
N VAL A 219 4.98 23.70 -11.98
CA VAL A 219 3.63 23.21 -12.22
C VAL A 219 3.01 23.90 -13.42
N GLU A 220 3.14 25.22 -13.56
CA GLU A 220 2.63 25.98 -14.72
C GLU A 220 3.34 25.61 -16.02
N GLU A 221 4.65 25.38 -15.99
CA GLU A 221 5.40 24.88 -17.15
C GLU A 221 4.86 23.50 -17.60
N GLN A 222 4.73 22.56 -16.66
CA GLN A 222 4.24 21.20 -16.97
C GLN A 222 2.77 21.24 -17.44
N MET A 223 1.93 22.10 -16.89
CA MET A 223 0.56 22.34 -17.38
C MET A 223 0.56 22.84 -18.83
N SER A 224 1.47 23.75 -19.17
CA SER A 224 1.63 24.27 -20.52
C SER A 224 2.05 23.17 -21.51
N ILE A 225 2.91 22.25 -21.08
CA ILE A 225 3.29 21.07 -21.86
C ILE A 225 2.09 20.14 -22.05
N ALA A 226 1.37 19.81 -20.98
CA ALA A 226 0.20 18.92 -21.04
C ALA A 226 -0.90 19.46 -21.97
N ARG A 227 -1.16 20.77 -21.94
CA ARG A 227 -2.15 21.43 -22.82
C ARG A 227 -1.78 21.44 -24.29
N ARG A 228 -0.50 21.27 -24.65
CA ARG A 228 -0.10 21.07 -26.06
C ARG A 228 -0.42 19.66 -26.55
N VAL A 229 -0.51 18.69 -25.63
CA VAL A 229 -0.91 17.29 -25.97
C VAL A 229 -2.40 17.24 -26.24
N ALA A 230 -3.23 17.76 -25.30
CA ALA A 230 -4.67 17.78 -25.44
C ALA A 230 -5.33 18.92 -24.61
N ALA A 231 -6.57 19.26 -24.94
CA ALA A 231 -7.36 20.22 -24.14
C ALA A 231 -7.74 19.61 -22.79
N ALA A 232 -7.62 20.40 -21.72
CA ALA A 232 -7.88 19.95 -20.36
C ALA A 232 -8.70 20.95 -19.54
N THR A 233 -9.51 20.41 -18.64
CA THR A 233 -10.07 21.15 -17.50
C THR A 233 -9.10 21.09 -16.33
N VAL A 234 -8.89 22.20 -15.65
CA VAL A 234 -7.95 22.28 -14.50
C VAL A 234 -8.73 22.40 -13.20
N THR A 235 -8.34 21.64 -12.21
CA THR A 235 -8.87 21.72 -10.84
C THR A 235 -7.70 21.94 -9.87
N GLU A 236 -7.82 22.95 -9.00
CA GLU A 236 -6.84 23.27 -7.98
C GLU A 236 -7.13 22.49 -6.70
N ASP A 237 -6.08 22.03 -6.02
CA ASP A 237 -6.11 21.38 -4.71
C ASP A 237 -7.22 20.31 -4.50
N ALA A 238 -7.71 19.73 -5.58
CA ALA A 238 -8.73 18.70 -5.52
C ALA A 238 -8.19 17.40 -4.94
N ALA A 239 -9.10 16.58 -4.39
CA ALA A 239 -8.82 15.19 -4.10
C ALA A 239 -8.33 14.48 -5.38
N PHE A 240 -7.42 13.54 -5.22
CA PHE A 240 -6.91 12.76 -6.35
C PHE A 240 -6.92 11.26 -6.00
N PRO A 241 -7.42 10.38 -6.85
CA PRO A 241 -8.16 10.66 -8.09
C PRO A 241 -9.52 11.36 -7.86
N LEU A 242 -9.99 12.09 -8.86
CA LEU A 242 -11.30 12.77 -8.79
C LEU A 242 -12.46 11.76 -8.75
N GLU A 243 -12.33 10.67 -9.49
CA GLU A 243 -13.29 9.59 -9.56
C GLU A 243 -12.64 8.23 -9.31
N ARG A 244 -13.39 7.32 -8.65
CA ARG A 244 -12.95 5.96 -8.33
C ARG A 244 -14.04 4.95 -8.68
N PRO A 245 -14.36 4.75 -9.98
CA PRO A 245 -15.48 3.91 -10.40
C PRO A 245 -15.38 2.47 -9.89
N TRP A 246 -14.15 1.95 -9.70
CA TRP A 246 -13.93 0.61 -9.15
C TRP A 246 -14.39 0.45 -7.70
N GLU A 247 -14.48 1.53 -6.92
CA GLU A 247 -14.87 1.45 -5.50
C GLU A 247 -16.35 1.16 -5.27
N THR A 248 -17.19 1.28 -6.29
CA THR A 248 -18.62 0.96 -6.21
C THR A 248 -18.91 -0.54 -6.41
N MET A 249 -17.93 -1.29 -6.91
CA MET A 249 -18.10 -2.70 -7.28
C MET A 249 -17.87 -3.64 -6.08
N PRO A 250 -18.55 -4.81 -6.05
CA PRO A 250 -18.42 -5.75 -4.92
C PRO A 250 -17.06 -6.40 -4.80
N ILE A 251 -16.30 -6.51 -5.88
CA ILE A 251 -14.96 -7.05 -5.92
C ILE A 251 -14.04 -6.00 -6.53
N VAL A 252 -12.90 -5.74 -5.90
CA VAL A 252 -11.83 -4.91 -6.47
C VAL A 252 -10.55 -5.72 -6.52
N ALA A 253 -10.00 -5.86 -7.72
CA ALA A 253 -8.68 -6.44 -7.94
C ALA A 253 -7.65 -5.34 -8.23
N GLU A 254 -6.42 -5.50 -7.73
CA GLU A 254 -5.28 -4.67 -8.07
C GLU A 254 -4.41 -5.43 -9.08
N ALA A 255 -4.56 -5.11 -10.35
CA ALA A 255 -3.80 -5.75 -11.42
C ALA A 255 -2.46 -5.04 -11.62
N ALA A 256 -1.37 -5.80 -11.63
CA ALA A 256 -0.03 -5.30 -11.94
C ALA A 256 0.52 -6.05 -13.15
N VAL A 257 0.86 -5.31 -14.21
CA VAL A 257 1.42 -5.82 -15.46
C VAL A 257 2.59 -4.94 -15.91
N PRO A 258 3.44 -5.39 -16.85
CA PRO A 258 4.36 -4.46 -17.50
C PRO A 258 3.60 -3.24 -18.06
N PRO A 259 4.11 -2.00 -17.94
CA PRO A 259 3.41 -0.79 -18.37
C PRO A 259 2.92 -0.84 -19.82
N SER A 260 3.71 -1.47 -20.72
CA SER A 260 3.36 -1.69 -22.13
C SER A 260 2.20 -2.68 -22.34
N ARG A 261 1.77 -3.41 -21.30
CA ARG A 261 0.70 -4.42 -21.34
C ARG A 261 -0.51 -4.03 -20.49
N LEU A 262 -0.63 -2.76 -20.11
CA LEU A 262 -1.69 -2.29 -19.22
C LEU A 262 -3.10 -2.50 -19.79
N ASP A 263 -3.23 -2.57 -21.12
CA ASP A 263 -4.50 -2.90 -21.81
C ASP A 263 -5.09 -4.25 -21.36
N ALA A 264 -4.26 -5.20 -20.94
CA ALA A 264 -4.73 -6.48 -20.44
C ALA A 264 -5.48 -6.39 -19.10
N ALA A 265 -5.24 -5.33 -18.33
CA ALA A 265 -5.82 -5.11 -17.02
C ALA A 265 -7.10 -4.25 -17.06
N VAL A 266 -7.30 -3.42 -18.11
CA VAL A 266 -8.45 -2.52 -18.19
C VAL A 266 -9.61 -3.22 -18.90
N VAL A 267 -10.68 -3.49 -18.14
CA VAL A 267 -11.84 -4.24 -18.61
C VAL A 267 -13.13 -3.73 -17.97
N GLY A 268 -14.20 -3.75 -18.74
CA GLY A 268 -15.50 -3.23 -18.28
C GLY A 268 -15.51 -1.71 -18.14
N GLU A 269 -16.38 -1.22 -17.25
CA GLU A 269 -16.67 0.20 -17.06
C GLU A 269 -16.14 0.77 -15.72
N ALA A 270 -15.59 -0.10 -14.84
CA ALA A 270 -15.29 0.25 -13.47
C ALA A 270 -13.80 0.01 -13.14
N TRP A 271 -12.92 0.79 -13.74
CA TRP A 271 -11.47 0.66 -13.51
C TRP A 271 -10.77 2.01 -13.44
N GLY A 272 -9.59 2.02 -12.82
CA GLY A 272 -8.63 3.11 -12.87
C GLY A 272 -7.23 2.56 -13.03
N ALA A 273 -6.47 3.10 -13.97
CA ALA A 273 -5.15 2.58 -14.33
C ALA A 273 -4.08 3.67 -14.35
N LEU A 274 -2.91 3.35 -13.80
CA LEU A 274 -1.73 4.21 -13.76
C LEU A 274 -0.80 3.87 -14.92
N ALA A 275 -0.86 4.67 -15.98
CA ALA A 275 -0.22 4.39 -17.26
C ALA A 275 1.31 4.18 -17.16
N GLY A 276 2.02 5.03 -16.41
CA GLY A 276 3.48 4.98 -16.31
C GLY A 276 4.05 3.82 -15.49
N ILE A 277 3.22 3.08 -14.73
CA ILE A 277 3.68 2.03 -13.81
C ILE A 277 3.02 0.66 -14.01
N GLY A 278 2.03 0.55 -14.88
CA GLY A 278 1.40 -0.73 -15.19
C GLY A 278 0.53 -1.28 -14.05
N LEU A 279 -0.13 -0.41 -13.26
CA LEU A 279 -1.03 -0.77 -12.18
C LEU A 279 -2.46 -0.36 -12.53
N ALA A 280 -3.43 -1.23 -12.26
CA ALA A 280 -4.84 -0.92 -12.40
C ALA A 280 -5.66 -1.46 -11.23
N TRP A 281 -6.61 -0.66 -10.75
CA TRP A 281 -7.69 -1.11 -9.89
C TRP A 281 -8.91 -1.43 -10.76
N VAL A 282 -9.41 -2.65 -10.67
CA VAL A 282 -10.49 -3.14 -11.52
C VAL A 282 -11.65 -3.59 -10.64
N GLY A 283 -12.79 -2.93 -10.80
CA GLY A 283 -14.04 -3.30 -10.16
C GLY A 283 -14.75 -4.38 -10.95
N LEU A 284 -15.25 -5.41 -10.27
CA LEU A 284 -15.83 -6.61 -10.87
C LEU A 284 -17.12 -6.99 -10.14
N GLY A 285 -18.10 -7.45 -10.89
CA GLY A 285 -19.40 -7.87 -10.38
C GLY A 285 -19.43 -9.31 -9.86
N SER A 286 -18.50 -10.17 -10.33
CA SER A 286 -18.53 -11.61 -10.06
C SER A 286 -17.15 -12.25 -10.01
N SER A 287 -17.07 -13.45 -9.41
CA SER A 287 -15.88 -14.29 -9.42
C SER A 287 -15.48 -14.79 -10.81
N ASN A 288 -16.44 -14.94 -11.74
CA ASN A 288 -16.15 -15.33 -13.12
C ASN A 288 -15.39 -14.21 -13.85
N GLU A 289 -15.82 -12.95 -13.66
CA GLU A 289 -15.11 -11.79 -14.21
C GLU A 289 -13.68 -11.70 -13.64
N LEU A 290 -13.50 -12.00 -12.34
CA LEU A 290 -12.18 -12.07 -11.71
C LEU A 290 -11.32 -13.16 -12.36
N GLY A 291 -11.88 -14.34 -12.64
CA GLY A 291 -11.19 -15.40 -13.36
C GLY A 291 -10.70 -14.92 -14.73
N GLY A 292 -11.57 -14.32 -15.53
CA GLY A 292 -11.24 -13.75 -16.83
C GLY A 292 -10.19 -12.64 -16.78
N LEU A 293 -10.25 -11.75 -15.78
CA LEU A 293 -9.21 -10.74 -15.55
C LEU A 293 -7.84 -11.39 -15.24
N ARG A 294 -7.82 -12.36 -14.33
CA ARG A 294 -6.60 -13.07 -13.95
C ARG A 294 -5.94 -13.77 -15.11
N ASP A 295 -6.73 -14.40 -16.00
CA ASP A 295 -6.19 -15.09 -17.18
C ASP A 295 -5.53 -14.11 -18.16
N ARG A 296 -6.15 -12.97 -18.44
CA ARG A 296 -5.56 -11.91 -19.29
C ARG A 296 -4.31 -11.32 -18.67
N VAL A 297 -4.37 -10.98 -17.40
CA VAL A 297 -3.24 -10.37 -16.66
C VAL A 297 -2.07 -11.34 -16.59
N ARG A 298 -2.33 -12.65 -16.36
CA ARG A 298 -1.31 -13.70 -16.37
C ARG A 298 -0.67 -13.86 -17.75
N ALA A 299 -1.45 -13.87 -18.80
CA ALA A 299 -0.94 -13.91 -20.18
C ALA A 299 -0.09 -12.70 -20.54
N ALA A 300 -0.32 -11.55 -19.88
CA ALA A 300 0.50 -10.35 -19.98
C ALA A 300 1.75 -10.37 -19.07
N GLY A 301 1.98 -11.44 -18.29
CA GLY A 301 3.09 -11.57 -17.36
C GLY A 301 2.86 -10.87 -16.00
N GLY A 302 1.62 -10.62 -15.63
CA GLY A 302 1.22 -9.92 -14.43
C GLY A 302 0.47 -10.76 -13.40
N ILE A 303 -0.02 -10.08 -12.37
CA ILE A 303 -0.84 -10.64 -11.28
C ILE A 303 -2.05 -9.75 -11.00
N ALA A 304 -3.16 -10.32 -10.50
CA ALA A 304 -4.35 -9.57 -10.13
C ALA A 304 -4.93 -10.09 -8.79
N PRO A 305 -4.29 -9.75 -7.65
CA PRO A 305 -4.84 -10.06 -6.33
C PRO A 305 -6.13 -9.26 -6.06
N VAL A 306 -7.03 -9.83 -5.27
CA VAL A 306 -8.18 -9.11 -4.72
C VAL A 306 -7.71 -8.22 -3.58
N VAL A 307 -8.09 -6.95 -3.60
CA VAL A 307 -7.79 -5.98 -2.54
C VAL A 307 -9.03 -5.60 -1.73
N ARG A 308 -10.22 -5.84 -2.26
CA ARG A 308 -11.51 -5.73 -1.57
C ARG A 308 -12.51 -6.71 -2.18
N GLY A 309 -13.30 -7.39 -1.33
CA GLY A 309 -14.34 -8.30 -1.77
C GLY A 309 -14.62 -9.39 -0.74
N PRO A 310 -15.60 -10.26 -1.02
CA PRO A 310 -15.86 -11.40 -0.16
C PRO A 310 -14.64 -12.30 -0.03
N GLY A 311 -14.41 -12.80 1.19
CA GLY A 311 -13.32 -13.72 1.47
C GLY A 311 -13.38 -15.00 0.62
N GLY A 312 -12.22 -15.63 0.38
CA GLY A 312 -12.16 -16.91 -0.34
C GLY A 312 -12.09 -16.82 -1.85
N LEU A 313 -11.93 -15.61 -2.41
CA LEU A 313 -11.77 -15.45 -3.86
C LEU A 313 -10.41 -15.94 -4.41
N GLY A 314 -9.66 -16.60 -3.57
CA GLY A 314 -8.41 -17.26 -3.93
C GLY A 314 -7.24 -16.29 -4.14
N ASP A 315 -6.07 -16.91 -4.22
CA ASP A 315 -4.80 -16.21 -4.37
C ASP A 315 -4.49 -15.87 -5.81
N ALA A 316 -3.81 -14.75 -6.00
CA ALA A 316 -3.01 -14.60 -7.19
C ALA A 316 -1.81 -15.58 -7.10
N PRO A 317 -1.40 -16.20 -8.22
CA PRO A 317 -0.19 -16.99 -8.24
C PRO A 317 1.00 -16.16 -7.77
N VAL A 318 1.77 -16.67 -6.80
CA VAL A 318 2.95 -15.97 -6.30
C VAL A 318 4.21 -16.49 -6.96
N ALA A 319 5.13 -15.60 -7.27
CA ALA A 319 6.48 -15.99 -7.68
C ALA A 319 7.20 -16.65 -6.49
N ALA A 320 7.96 -17.72 -6.78
CA ALA A 320 8.80 -18.41 -5.81
C ALA A 320 8.09 -18.84 -4.49
N PRO A 321 7.03 -19.64 -4.54
CA PRO A 321 6.26 -20.02 -3.35
C PRO A 321 7.10 -20.73 -2.27
N GLN A 322 8.15 -21.44 -2.67
CA GLN A 322 9.07 -22.09 -1.74
C GLN A 322 9.87 -21.07 -0.91
N VAL A 323 10.29 -19.95 -1.52
CA VAL A 323 11.01 -18.87 -0.80
C VAL A 323 10.07 -18.22 0.21
N GLN A 324 8.83 -17.97 -0.18
CA GLN A 324 7.84 -17.37 0.71
C GLN A 324 7.51 -18.29 1.90
N ARG A 325 7.39 -19.60 1.69
CA ARG A 325 7.22 -20.57 2.78
C ARG A 325 8.40 -20.54 3.75
N ARG A 326 9.63 -20.59 3.25
CA ARG A 326 10.84 -20.50 4.10
C ARG A 326 10.89 -19.19 4.90
N LEU A 327 10.49 -18.07 4.30
CA LEU A 327 10.38 -16.81 5.03
C LEU A 327 9.34 -16.89 6.14
N LYS A 328 8.16 -17.45 5.85
CA LYS A 328 7.12 -17.67 6.87
C LYS A 328 7.62 -18.53 8.01
N GLU A 329 8.27 -19.66 7.72
CA GLU A 329 8.84 -20.58 8.72
C GLU A 329 9.94 -19.90 9.56
N ALA A 330 10.77 -19.04 8.95
CA ALA A 330 11.83 -18.32 9.65
C ALA A 330 11.29 -17.23 10.60
N PHE A 331 10.23 -16.52 10.18
CA PHE A 331 9.66 -15.42 10.96
C PHE A 331 8.57 -15.85 11.93
N ASP A 332 7.83 -16.91 11.60
CA ASP A 332 6.73 -17.44 12.38
C ASP A 332 6.76 -18.99 12.39
N PRO A 333 7.75 -19.58 13.09
CA PRO A 333 8.02 -21.02 13.06
C PRO A 333 6.87 -21.88 13.62
N ASN A 334 6.02 -21.30 14.46
CA ASN A 334 4.89 -21.99 15.07
C ASN A 334 3.54 -21.69 14.39
N GLY A 335 3.54 -20.86 13.33
CA GLY A 335 2.34 -20.55 12.57
C GLY A 335 1.27 -19.79 13.35
N VAL A 336 1.66 -18.94 14.30
CA VAL A 336 0.70 -18.19 15.13
C VAL A 336 0.15 -16.93 14.46
N LEU A 337 0.84 -16.36 13.46
CA LEU A 337 0.44 -15.14 12.78
C LEU A 337 -0.40 -15.44 11.54
N ALA A 338 -1.72 -15.45 11.71
CA ALA A 338 -2.76 -15.60 10.68
C ALA A 338 -2.38 -16.62 9.57
N PRO A 339 -2.20 -17.89 9.90
CA PRO A 339 -1.78 -18.92 8.94
C PRO A 339 -2.76 -19.01 7.78
N GLY A 340 -2.24 -19.07 6.56
CA GLY A 340 -3.04 -19.12 5.34
C GLY A 340 -3.48 -17.76 4.78
N ARG A 341 -3.33 -16.66 5.54
CA ARG A 341 -3.73 -15.32 5.08
C ARG A 341 -2.85 -14.75 3.97
N GLY A 342 -1.58 -15.11 3.94
CA GLY A 342 -0.65 -14.68 2.89
C GLY A 342 -0.98 -15.29 1.52
N TRP A 343 -0.28 -14.83 0.53
CA TRP A 343 -0.46 -15.29 -0.88
C TRP A 343 -0.01 -16.74 -1.12
N VAL A 344 0.65 -17.36 -0.16
CA VAL A 344 0.98 -18.79 -0.16
C VAL A 344 0.10 -19.46 0.89
N SER A 345 -0.74 -20.37 0.45
CA SER A 345 -1.48 -21.24 1.38
C SER A 345 -0.47 -21.99 2.25
N ALA A 346 -0.74 -22.08 3.56
CA ALA A 346 -0.06 -23.07 4.37
C ALA A 346 -0.28 -24.41 3.68
N GLY A 347 0.79 -25.12 3.33
CA GLY A 347 0.67 -26.49 2.86
C GLY A 347 -0.04 -27.36 3.92
N PRO A 348 -0.58 -28.51 3.52
CA PRO A 348 -1.25 -29.39 4.44
C PRO A 348 -0.36 -29.77 5.63
#